data_de853e2f20adaecc7029e3fd21393075
#
_entry.id   de853e2f20adaecc7029e3fd21393075
#
_cell.length_a   1.000
_cell.length_b   1.000
_cell.length_c   1.000
_cell.angle_alpha   90.00
_cell.angle_beta   90.00
_cell.angle_gamma   90.00
#
_symmetry.space_group_name_H-M   'P 1'
#
loop_
_entity.id
_entity.type
_entity.pdbx_description
1 polymer ?
#
loop_
_entity_poly.entity_id
_entity_poly.type
_entity_poly.pdbx_seq_one_letter_code
_entity_poly.pdbx_strand_id
1 'polypeptide(L)'
;MKYSDKHNIDPDLIAAVIWQESGGNPDAYSRSGAVGLMQVMPRDGLAAEFQCKNGPCFAGRPTIADLQDPEFNIKYGIKMLKRLYDHYGDYRSALRAYGPMDVGWSYADKILNIYSNYGD
;
A
#
# COMPACT_ATOMS: atom_id res chain seq x y z
N MET A 1 14.65 -5.17 3.82
CA MET A 1 14.19 -4.25 4.88
C MET A 1 13.78 -5.01 6.13
N LYS A 2 14.05 -4.41 7.27
CA LYS A 2 13.79 -4.99 8.58
C LYS A 2 12.35 -5.49 8.78
N TYR A 3 11.36 -4.74 8.26
CA TYR A 3 9.95 -5.08 8.47
C TYR A 3 9.42 -6.12 7.49
N SER A 4 9.99 -6.20 6.29
CA SER A 4 9.56 -7.19 5.32
C SER A 4 9.89 -8.61 5.75
N ASP A 5 11.01 -8.80 6.45
CA ASP A 5 11.41 -10.13 6.93
C ASP A 5 10.36 -10.75 7.84
N LYS A 6 9.72 -9.93 8.65
CA LYS A 6 8.68 -10.37 9.59
C LYS A 6 7.48 -11.00 8.89
N HIS A 7 7.21 -10.57 7.67
CA HIS A 7 6.03 -10.99 6.91
C HIS A 7 6.37 -11.84 5.69
N ASN A 8 7.65 -12.20 5.54
CA ASN A 8 8.13 -13.02 4.42
C ASN A 8 7.88 -12.41 3.04
N ILE A 9 7.84 -11.08 2.97
CA ILE A 9 7.75 -10.38 1.69
C ILE A 9 9.14 -9.87 1.33
N ASP A 10 9.53 -10.07 0.06
CA ASP A 10 10.83 -9.64 -0.43
C ASP A 10 11.00 -8.13 -0.22
N PRO A 11 12.08 -7.68 0.44
CA PRO A 11 12.35 -6.25 0.62
C PRO A 11 12.35 -5.44 -0.67
N ASP A 12 12.82 -6.03 -1.76
CA ASP A 12 12.85 -5.34 -3.06
C ASP A 12 11.45 -5.09 -3.59
N LEU A 13 10.51 -6.00 -3.32
CA LEU A 13 9.13 -5.79 -3.71
C LEU A 13 8.50 -4.64 -2.91
N ILE A 14 8.78 -4.56 -1.62
CA ILE A 14 8.32 -3.44 -0.78
C ILE A 14 8.92 -2.12 -1.27
N ALA A 15 10.21 -2.13 -1.63
CA ALA A 15 10.85 -0.94 -2.18
C ALA A 15 10.18 -0.50 -3.49
N ALA A 16 9.80 -1.45 -4.35
CA ALA A 16 9.10 -1.14 -5.59
C ALA A 16 7.73 -0.51 -5.34
N VAL A 17 6.99 -1.02 -4.35
CA VAL A 17 5.69 -0.45 -3.95
C VAL A 17 5.87 0.98 -3.46
N ILE A 18 6.83 1.21 -2.57
CA ILE A 18 7.11 2.55 -2.02
C ILE A 18 7.47 3.51 -3.16
N TRP A 19 8.31 3.09 -4.09
CA TRP A 19 8.71 3.93 -5.22
C TRP A 19 7.51 4.32 -6.07
N GLN A 20 6.66 3.36 -6.41
CA GLN A 20 5.48 3.63 -7.23
C GLN A 20 4.44 4.49 -6.50
N GLU A 21 4.26 4.26 -5.19
CA GLU A 21 3.22 4.96 -4.43
C GLU A 21 3.61 6.38 -4.06
N SER A 22 4.82 6.60 -3.59
CA SER A 22 5.22 7.89 -3.01
C SER A 22 6.54 8.44 -3.55
N GLY A 23 7.28 7.64 -4.35
CA GLY A 23 8.64 8.02 -4.74
C GLY A 23 9.59 8.13 -3.55
N GLY A 24 9.25 7.50 -2.42
CA GLY A 24 10.06 7.58 -1.21
C GLY A 24 9.75 8.78 -0.32
N ASN A 25 8.67 9.51 -0.60
CA ASN A 25 8.30 10.70 0.18
C ASN A 25 7.37 10.31 1.33
N PRO A 26 7.84 10.41 2.62
CA PRO A 26 7.00 10.06 3.76
C PRO A 26 5.84 11.03 3.99
N ASP A 27 5.89 12.21 3.38
CA ASP A 27 4.85 13.22 3.50
C ASP A 27 3.84 13.19 2.34
N ALA A 28 3.92 12.18 1.48
CA ALA A 28 3.01 12.08 0.34
C ALA A 28 1.55 11.96 0.78
N TYR A 29 0.67 12.70 0.11
CA TYR A 29 -0.76 12.69 0.38
C TYR A 29 -1.50 12.77 -0.95
N SER A 30 -2.24 11.74 -1.31
CA SER A 30 -2.88 11.66 -2.61
C SER A 30 -4.18 12.44 -2.66
N ARG A 31 -4.70 12.63 -3.88
CA ARG A 31 -6.01 13.28 -4.09
C ARG A 31 -7.15 12.55 -3.42
N SER A 32 -7.02 11.24 -3.26
CA SER A 32 -8.04 10.42 -2.60
C SER A 32 -7.83 10.31 -1.10
N GLY A 33 -6.73 10.86 -0.58
CA GLY A 33 -6.45 10.86 0.85
C GLY A 33 -5.52 9.75 1.32
N ALA A 34 -4.84 9.06 0.41
CA ALA A 34 -3.83 8.06 0.80
C ALA A 34 -2.60 8.74 1.37
N VAL A 35 -1.98 8.15 2.39
CA VAL A 35 -0.96 8.78 3.21
C VAL A 35 0.35 8.01 3.19
N GLY A 36 1.45 8.74 3.02
CA GLY A 36 2.80 8.31 3.32
C GLY A 36 3.45 7.37 2.32
N LEU A 37 4.49 6.70 2.77
CA LEU A 37 5.38 5.92 1.90
C LEU A 37 4.65 4.84 1.10
N MET A 38 3.74 4.12 1.71
CA MET A 38 3.00 3.05 1.04
C MET A 38 1.58 3.46 0.63
N GLN A 39 1.25 4.75 0.80
CA GLN A 39 -0.03 5.32 0.38
C GLN A 39 -1.23 4.52 0.91
N VAL A 40 -1.31 4.43 2.22
CA VAL A 40 -2.40 3.74 2.91
C VAL A 40 -3.58 4.69 3.10
N MET A 41 -4.78 4.23 2.82
CA MET A 41 -6.00 5.02 3.05
C MET A 41 -6.34 5.02 4.55
N PRO A 42 -6.41 6.21 5.18
CA PRO A 42 -6.74 6.33 6.60
C PRO A 42 -8.26 6.34 6.82
N ARG A 43 -8.67 6.33 8.10
CA ARG A 43 -10.11 6.43 8.44
C ARG A 43 -10.64 7.86 8.43
N ASP A 44 -9.76 8.87 8.42
CA ASP A 44 -10.14 10.29 8.50
C ASP A 44 -9.72 11.07 7.25
N GLY A 45 -9.98 12.36 7.22
CA GLY A 45 -9.66 13.23 6.10
C GLY A 45 -10.48 12.90 4.86
N LEU A 46 -9.87 13.07 3.69
CA LEU A 46 -10.54 12.82 2.42
C LEU A 46 -10.99 11.36 2.28
N ALA A 47 -10.23 10.43 2.84
CA ALA A 47 -10.58 9.01 2.77
C ALA A 47 -11.89 8.68 3.51
N ALA A 48 -12.26 9.48 4.51
CA ALA A 48 -13.49 9.26 5.27
C ALA A 48 -14.75 9.47 4.42
N GLU A 49 -14.62 10.14 3.29
CA GLU A 49 -15.76 10.39 2.40
C GLU A 49 -16.18 9.17 1.58
N PHE A 50 -15.31 8.16 1.48
CA PHE A 50 -15.65 6.95 0.72
C PHE A 50 -16.62 6.08 1.52
N GLN A 51 -17.79 5.84 0.94
CA GLN A 51 -18.85 5.07 1.59
C GLN A 51 -19.00 3.71 0.95
N CYS A 52 -19.09 2.69 1.81
CA CYS A 52 -19.33 1.32 1.42
C CYS A 52 -20.67 0.86 1.99
N LYS A 53 -21.03 -0.41 1.75
CA LYS A 53 -22.33 -0.96 2.14
C LYS A 53 -22.62 -0.80 3.63
N ASN A 54 -21.60 -0.98 4.47
CA ASN A 54 -21.78 -0.96 5.93
C ASN A 54 -21.20 0.30 6.60
N GLY A 55 -21.09 1.39 5.85
CA GLY A 55 -20.57 2.66 6.36
C GLY A 55 -19.28 3.08 5.66
N PRO A 56 -18.47 3.95 6.29
CA PRO A 56 -17.23 4.38 5.66
C PRO A 56 -16.32 3.20 5.34
N CYS A 57 -15.77 3.20 4.11
CA CYS A 57 -14.97 2.06 3.62
C CYS A 57 -13.74 1.79 4.46
N PHE A 58 -13.16 2.84 5.04
CA PHE A 58 -11.88 2.75 5.76
C PHE A 58 -12.01 2.98 7.25
N ALA A 59 -13.21 2.74 7.81
CA ALA A 59 -13.49 3.01 9.22
C ALA A 59 -12.54 2.29 10.18
N GLY A 60 -12.06 1.11 9.80
CA GLY A 60 -11.15 0.31 10.64
C GLY A 60 -9.66 0.64 10.46
N ARG A 61 -9.35 1.66 9.66
CA ARG A 61 -7.95 2.01 9.36
C ARG A 61 -7.35 2.93 10.41
N PRO A 62 -6.01 3.06 10.43
CA PRO A 62 -5.33 4.07 11.25
C PRO A 62 -5.70 5.48 10.83
N THR A 63 -5.37 6.46 11.68
CA THR A 63 -5.57 7.88 11.35
C THR A 63 -4.46 8.38 10.43
N ILE A 64 -4.68 9.55 9.82
CA ILE A 64 -3.64 10.27 9.07
C ILE A 64 -2.41 10.45 9.95
N ALA A 65 -2.60 10.89 11.21
CA ALA A 65 -1.49 11.13 12.14
C ALA A 65 -0.64 9.87 12.35
N ASP A 66 -1.30 8.71 12.51
CA ASP A 66 -0.59 7.43 12.66
C ASP A 66 0.23 7.11 11.41
N LEU A 67 -0.37 7.30 10.23
CA LEU A 67 0.25 6.93 8.97
C LEU A 67 1.34 7.89 8.50
N GLN A 68 1.44 9.07 9.10
CA GLN A 68 2.53 10.01 8.81
C GLN A 68 3.86 9.56 9.41
N ASP A 69 3.84 8.67 10.39
CA ASP A 69 5.05 8.02 10.89
C ASP A 69 5.54 7.01 9.84
N PRO A 70 6.73 7.21 9.26
CA PRO A 70 7.21 6.35 8.19
C PRO A 70 7.31 4.88 8.59
N GLU A 71 7.79 4.61 9.81
CA GLU A 71 7.92 3.23 10.30
C GLU A 71 6.56 2.57 10.44
N PHE A 72 5.61 3.27 11.05
CA PHE A 72 4.24 2.77 11.19
C PHE A 72 3.60 2.52 9.83
N ASN A 73 3.78 3.45 8.89
CA ASN A 73 3.22 3.36 7.54
C ASN A 73 3.70 2.10 6.83
N ILE A 74 5.02 1.86 6.85
CA ILE A 74 5.60 0.68 6.20
C ILE A 74 5.10 -0.60 6.83
N LYS A 75 5.09 -0.68 8.16
CA LYS A 75 4.61 -1.86 8.87
C LYS A 75 3.16 -2.17 8.51
N TYR A 76 2.32 -1.16 8.50
CA TYR A 76 0.90 -1.34 8.17
C TYR A 76 0.72 -1.75 6.71
N GLY A 77 1.42 -1.10 5.79
CA GLY A 77 1.34 -1.42 4.37
C GLY A 77 1.80 -2.85 4.05
N ILE A 78 2.89 -3.29 4.68
CA ILE A 78 3.39 -4.66 4.53
C ILE A 78 2.35 -5.66 5.03
N LYS A 79 1.75 -5.38 6.18
CA LYS A 79 0.72 -6.23 6.77
C LYS A 79 -0.49 -6.35 5.83
N MET A 80 -0.91 -5.25 5.23
CA MET A 80 -2.00 -5.24 4.25
C MET A 80 -1.65 -6.09 3.02
N LEU A 81 -0.46 -5.88 2.47
CA LEU A 81 -0.04 -6.59 1.27
C LEU A 81 0.07 -8.10 1.55
N LYS A 82 0.61 -8.46 2.71
CA LYS A 82 0.70 -9.87 3.11
C LYS A 82 -0.68 -10.51 3.22
N ARG A 83 -1.64 -9.79 3.81
CA ARG A 83 -3.01 -10.29 3.92
C ARG A 83 -3.62 -10.53 2.54
N LEU A 84 -3.39 -9.61 1.60
CA LEU A 84 -3.87 -9.75 0.23
C LEU A 84 -3.18 -10.92 -0.49
N TYR A 85 -1.88 -11.08 -0.28
CA TYR A 85 -1.15 -12.20 -0.83
C TYR A 85 -1.70 -13.54 -0.33
N ASP A 86 -1.98 -13.63 0.96
CA ASP A 86 -2.55 -14.85 1.55
C ASP A 86 -3.93 -15.16 0.99
N HIS A 87 -4.70 -14.11 0.68
CA HIS A 87 -6.03 -14.28 0.11
C HIS A 87 -6.00 -14.70 -1.36
N TYR A 88 -5.17 -14.05 -2.17
CA TYR A 88 -5.15 -14.28 -3.62
C TYR A 88 -4.16 -15.34 -4.09
N GLY A 89 -3.13 -15.62 -3.32
CA GLY A 89 -2.15 -16.64 -3.63
C GLY A 89 -1.00 -16.24 -4.55
N ASP A 90 -1.03 -15.03 -5.08
CA ASP A 90 0.04 -14.52 -5.94
C ASP A 90 0.18 -13.01 -5.79
N TYR A 91 1.38 -12.50 -6.09
CA TYR A 91 1.68 -11.07 -5.89
C TYR A 91 0.98 -10.17 -6.91
N ARG A 92 0.81 -10.62 -8.14
CA ARG A 92 0.16 -9.78 -9.14
C ARG A 92 -1.26 -9.45 -8.73
N SER A 93 -2.02 -10.45 -8.28
CA SER A 93 -3.39 -10.25 -7.80
C SER A 93 -3.43 -9.43 -6.52
N ALA A 94 -2.50 -9.69 -5.59
CA ALA A 94 -2.41 -8.92 -4.34
C ALA A 94 -2.12 -7.45 -4.61
N LEU A 95 -1.19 -7.16 -5.52
CA LEU A 95 -0.84 -5.78 -5.88
C LEU A 95 -2.01 -5.08 -6.57
N ARG A 96 -2.74 -5.80 -7.41
CA ARG A 96 -3.94 -5.22 -8.03
C ARG A 96 -4.96 -4.77 -6.97
N ALA A 97 -5.17 -5.60 -5.96
CA ALA A 97 -6.09 -5.28 -4.88
C ALA A 97 -5.57 -4.18 -3.95
N TYR A 98 -4.25 -4.10 -3.79
CA TYR A 98 -3.61 -3.07 -2.97
C TYR A 98 -3.71 -1.69 -3.62
N GLY A 99 -3.56 -1.62 -4.93
CA GLY A 99 -3.51 -0.36 -5.67
C GLY A 99 -4.87 0.28 -5.93
N PRO A 100 -4.88 1.32 -6.77
CA PRO A 100 -6.12 2.01 -7.12
C PRO A 100 -7.13 1.08 -7.80
N MET A 101 -8.39 1.20 -7.43
CA MET A 101 -9.44 0.28 -7.88
C MET A 101 -9.75 0.35 -9.37
N ASP A 102 -9.48 1.48 -10.01
CA ASP A 102 -9.96 1.73 -11.37
C ASP A 102 -8.93 1.47 -12.48
N VAL A 103 -7.74 1.00 -12.12
CA VAL A 103 -6.65 0.87 -13.09
C VAL A 103 -6.38 -0.57 -13.54
N GLY A 104 -7.18 -1.52 -13.09
CA GLY A 104 -7.04 -2.92 -13.47
C GLY A 104 -5.69 -3.48 -13.10
N TRP A 105 -5.01 -4.12 -14.07
CA TRP A 105 -3.72 -4.78 -13.83
C TRP A 105 -2.52 -3.86 -14.03
N SER A 106 -2.71 -2.64 -14.57
CA SER A 106 -1.58 -1.77 -14.92
C SER A 106 -0.71 -1.40 -13.73
N TYR A 107 -1.31 -1.14 -12.57
CA TYR A 107 -0.60 -0.83 -11.34
C TYR A 107 0.29 -2.00 -10.90
N ALA A 108 -0.28 -3.20 -10.85
CA ALA A 108 0.47 -4.39 -10.46
C ALA A 108 1.64 -4.65 -11.41
N ASP A 109 1.39 -4.51 -12.71
CA ASP A 109 2.42 -4.76 -13.72
C ASP A 109 3.55 -3.74 -13.65
N LYS A 110 3.25 -2.48 -13.34
CA LYS A 110 4.27 -1.45 -13.13
C LYS A 110 5.18 -1.80 -11.96
N ILE A 111 4.58 -2.21 -10.84
CA ILE A 111 5.37 -2.57 -9.65
C ILE A 111 6.23 -3.79 -9.92
N LEU A 112 5.67 -4.81 -10.55
CA LEU A 112 6.44 -6.02 -10.88
C LEU A 112 7.58 -5.73 -11.85
N ASN A 113 7.38 -4.78 -12.77
CA ASN A 113 8.43 -4.35 -13.67
C ASN A 113 9.56 -3.65 -12.91
N ILE A 114 9.22 -2.75 -11.98
CA ILE A 114 10.22 -2.10 -11.12
C ILE A 114 10.96 -3.15 -10.30
N TYR A 115 10.22 -4.07 -9.70
CA TYR A 115 10.78 -5.13 -8.87
C TYR A 115 11.77 -6.00 -9.65
N SER A 116 11.43 -6.37 -10.88
CA SER A 116 12.28 -7.23 -11.70
C SER A 116 13.63 -6.59 -12.06
N ASN A 117 13.71 -5.27 -11.99
CA ASN A 117 14.95 -4.53 -12.28
C ASN A 117 15.87 -4.39 -11.07
N TYR A 118 15.41 -4.68 -9.86
CA TYR A 118 16.23 -4.56 -8.67
C TYR A 118 17.26 -5.66 -8.51
N GLY A 119 17.09 -6.80 -9.16
CA GLY A 119 18.01 -7.91 -9.08
C GLY A 119 19.20 -7.83 -10.03
N ASP A 120 19.21 -6.83 -10.87
CA ASP A 120 20.25 -6.63 -11.88
C ASP A 120 21.35 -5.72 -11.35
#